data_7e8337eaf23b56467a8a381750a5d7d4
#
_entry.id   7e8337eaf23b56467a8a381750a5d7d4
#
_cell.length_a   1.000
_cell.length_b   1.000
_cell.length_c   1.000
_cell.angle_alpha   90.00
_cell.angle_beta   90.00
_cell.angle_gamma   90.00
#
_symmetry.space_group_name_H-M   'P 1'
#
loop_
_entity.id
_entity.type
_entity.pdbx_description
1 polymer ?
#
loop_
_entity_poly.entity_id
_entity_poly.type
_entity_poly.pdbx_seq_one_letter_code
_entity_poly.pdbx_strand_id
1 'polypeptide(L)'
;MNFVSAQLPDNEERRAEAVERTGLIDSNQASLFNIYCELAKDITGYEAVLFQLFDSKERCYLAEIQPENNETQNLNTRRPKEGSVCAHVLLDTKPLIAFDVTKHEITKTHSNEKGVKSYIGFPIIDKNNYALGMVCMMTFSKIKELSQDKIDLVEKLIKKAAHQIDVMSDQKQLTSDRLINALDIFNQETNINDMIVFKNFIHVCNKMDVSKDFEKILIENNLCTIDSKSKLELTYKGKKIQDSMGLHTKIMNNI
;
A
#
# COMPACT_ATOMS: atom_id res chain seq x y z
N MET A 1 7.07 5.61 35.71
CA MET A 1 6.56 6.82 35.03
C MET A 1 5.38 6.40 34.17
N ASN A 2 4.24 7.08 34.27
CA ASN A 2 3.08 6.69 33.50
C ASN A 2 3.30 7.07 32.03
N PHE A 3 3.18 6.08 31.17
CA PHE A 3 3.14 6.24 29.72
C PHE A 3 1.99 7.17 29.33
N VAL A 4 2.27 8.16 28.49
CA VAL A 4 1.24 9.03 27.90
C VAL A 4 0.83 8.44 26.56
N SER A 5 -0.30 7.76 26.52
CA SER A 5 -0.89 7.28 25.26
C SER A 5 -1.24 8.46 24.36
N ALA A 6 -0.96 8.33 23.07
CA ALA A 6 -1.42 9.30 22.08
C ALA A 6 -2.96 9.31 22.06
N GLN A 7 -3.53 10.51 22.00
CA GLN A 7 -4.96 10.64 21.71
C GLN A 7 -5.24 10.19 20.27
N LEU A 8 -6.46 9.75 20.02
CA LEU A 8 -6.89 9.50 18.64
C LEU A 8 -7.18 10.85 17.96
N PRO A 9 -6.84 11.02 16.68
CA PRO A 9 -7.24 12.21 15.94
C PRO A 9 -8.77 12.24 15.72
N ASP A 10 -9.34 13.43 15.63
CA ASP A 10 -10.79 13.61 15.45
C ASP A 10 -11.34 12.92 14.18
N ASN A 11 -10.47 12.68 13.20
CA ASN A 11 -10.79 12.04 11.93
C ASN A 11 -10.39 10.56 11.87
N GLU A 12 -10.17 9.89 13.01
CA GLU A 12 -9.61 8.53 13.09
C GLU A 12 -10.33 7.51 12.22
N GLU A 13 -11.65 7.52 12.21
CA GLU A 13 -12.44 6.58 11.40
C GLU A 13 -12.12 6.72 9.90
N ARG A 14 -12.20 7.95 9.38
CA ARG A 14 -11.89 8.24 7.97
C ARG A 14 -10.43 7.99 7.61
N ARG A 15 -9.54 8.29 8.55
CA ARG A 15 -8.11 8.01 8.43
C ARG A 15 -7.86 6.50 8.31
N ALA A 16 -8.45 5.69 9.18
CA ALA A 16 -8.32 4.23 9.15
C ALA A 16 -8.89 3.65 7.84
N GLU A 17 -10.06 4.11 7.40
CA GLU A 17 -10.62 3.74 6.09
C GLU A 17 -9.69 4.11 4.93
N ALA A 18 -9.02 5.27 4.99
CA ALA A 18 -8.05 5.67 3.98
C ALA A 18 -6.86 4.69 3.92
N VAL A 19 -6.40 4.19 5.07
CA VAL A 19 -5.36 3.14 5.13
C VAL A 19 -5.85 1.83 4.51
N GLU A 20 -7.06 1.38 4.85
CA GLU A 20 -7.64 0.16 4.30
C GLU A 20 -7.77 0.23 2.77
N ARG A 21 -8.22 1.37 2.23
CA ARG A 21 -8.32 1.59 0.78
C ARG A 21 -6.99 1.43 0.04
N THR A 22 -5.85 1.71 0.68
CA THR A 22 -4.55 1.47 0.03
C THR A 22 -4.35 0.00 -0.32
N GLY A 23 -4.89 -0.92 0.51
CA GLY A 23 -4.69 -2.36 0.39
C GLY A 23 -3.24 -2.79 0.50
N LEU A 24 -2.40 -2.00 1.16
CA LEU A 24 -0.98 -2.29 1.36
C LEU A 24 -0.72 -3.17 2.56
N ILE A 25 -1.57 -3.08 3.58
CA ILE A 25 -1.48 -3.94 4.76
C ILE A 25 -1.75 -5.39 4.33
N ASP A 26 -0.89 -6.31 4.73
CA ASP A 26 -0.91 -7.74 4.37
C ASP A 26 -0.77 -8.02 2.86
N SER A 27 -0.27 -7.05 2.08
CA SER A 27 -0.03 -7.24 0.65
C SER A 27 1.41 -7.70 0.37
N ASN A 28 1.63 -8.30 -0.82
CA ASN A 28 2.98 -8.64 -1.31
C ASN A 28 3.75 -7.41 -1.79
N GLN A 29 3.15 -6.22 -1.73
CA GLN A 29 3.70 -4.98 -2.28
C GLN A 29 4.56 -4.21 -1.27
N ALA A 30 4.69 -4.71 -0.04
CA ALA A 30 5.49 -4.08 1.01
C ALA A 30 6.95 -3.81 0.58
N SER A 31 7.54 -4.69 -0.24
CA SER A 31 8.91 -4.54 -0.76
C SER A 31 9.13 -3.27 -1.59
N LEU A 32 8.08 -2.68 -2.16
CA LEU A 32 8.17 -1.41 -2.90
C LEU A 32 8.61 -0.24 -2.01
N PHE A 33 8.49 -0.38 -0.69
CA PHE A 33 8.83 0.67 0.27
C PHE A 33 10.23 0.51 0.89
N ASN A 34 10.95 -0.57 0.55
CA ASN A 34 12.32 -0.80 1.04
C ASN A 34 13.24 0.36 0.69
N ILE A 35 13.18 0.82 -0.55
CA ILE A 35 14.01 1.91 -1.05
C ILE A 35 13.87 3.20 -0.23
N TYR A 36 12.67 3.46 0.32
CA TYR A 36 12.47 4.63 1.18
C TYR A 36 13.17 4.50 2.52
N CYS A 37 13.21 3.28 3.09
CA CYS A 37 13.98 3.01 4.31
C CYS A 37 15.48 3.12 4.05
N GLU A 38 15.97 2.58 2.94
CA GLU A 38 17.39 2.61 2.55
C GLU A 38 17.85 4.06 2.34
N LEU A 39 17.13 4.83 1.53
CA LEU A 39 17.46 6.25 1.29
C LEU A 39 17.36 7.10 2.57
N ALA A 40 16.35 6.88 3.41
CA ALA A 40 16.23 7.59 4.67
C ALA A 40 17.42 7.28 5.61
N LYS A 41 17.87 6.02 5.65
CA LYS A 41 19.07 5.61 6.39
C LYS A 41 20.33 6.28 5.83
N ASP A 42 20.52 6.29 4.52
CA ASP A 42 21.69 6.88 3.86
C ASP A 42 21.77 8.39 4.09
N ILE A 43 20.64 9.09 3.96
CA ILE A 43 20.55 10.53 4.18
C ILE A 43 20.87 10.88 5.63
N THR A 44 20.28 10.16 6.58
CA THR A 44 20.34 10.50 8.00
C THR A 44 21.52 9.84 8.70
N GLY A 45 21.90 8.64 8.27
CA GLY A 45 22.84 7.76 8.96
C GLY A 45 22.31 7.33 10.33
N TYR A 46 20.98 7.25 10.50
CA TYR A 46 20.34 6.65 11.66
C TYR A 46 20.44 5.13 11.59
N GLU A 47 20.42 4.47 12.74
CA GLU A 47 20.72 3.04 12.83
C GLU A 47 19.52 2.16 12.45
N ALA A 48 18.32 2.59 12.79
CA ALA A 48 17.07 1.92 12.42
C ALA A 48 16.15 2.84 11.66
N VAL A 49 15.41 2.29 10.69
CA VAL A 49 14.36 2.97 9.93
C VAL A 49 13.17 2.04 9.82
N LEU A 50 11.98 2.56 10.10
CA LEU A 50 10.72 1.82 10.04
C LEU A 50 9.72 2.56 9.17
N PHE A 51 9.19 1.90 8.15
CA PHE A 51 8.08 2.38 7.34
C PHE A 51 6.81 1.64 7.77
N GLN A 52 5.84 2.35 8.33
CA GLN A 52 4.65 1.74 8.92
C GLN A 52 3.38 2.49 8.59
N LEU A 53 2.30 1.74 8.40
CA LEU A 53 0.93 2.25 8.32
C LEU A 53 0.18 1.90 9.60
N PHE A 54 -0.86 2.68 9.91
CA PHE A 54 -1.66 2.51 11.12
C PHE A 54 -3.11 2.27 10.72
N ASP A 55 -3.61 1.06 10.92
CA ASP A 55 -5.04 0.80 10.85
C ASP A 55 -5.79 1.35 12.08
N SER A 56 -7.01 0.93 12.31
CA SER A 56 -7.81 1.38 13.45
C SER A 56 -7.25 0.97 14.81
N LYS A 57 -6.50 -0.13 14.88
CA LYS A 57 -6.02 -0.73 16.15
C LYS A 57 -4.51 -0.90 16.20
N GLU A 58 -3.90 -1.18 15.07
CA GLU A 58 -2.53 -1.64 14.99
C GLU A 58 -1.66 -0.75 14.08
N ARG A 59 -0.38 -0.85 14.27
CA ARG A 59 0.65 -0.37 13.36
C ARG A 59 1.26 -1.54 12.64
N CYS A 60 1.26 -1.45 11.31
CA CYS A 60 1.71 -2.51 10.42
C CYS A 60 3.01 -2.07 9.75
N TYR A 61 4.09 -2.82 9.96
CA TYR A 61 5.39 -2.54 9.36
C TYR A 61 5.41 -3.04 7.92
N LEU A 62 5.56 -2.14 6.96
CA LEU A 62 5.73 -2.49 5.55
C LEU A 62 7.19 -2.78 5.24
N ALA A 63 8.11 -1.97 5.79
CA ALA A 63 9.55 -2.13 5.63
C ALA A 63 10.28 -1.69 6.88
N GLU A 64 11.38 -2.36 7.22
CA GLU A 64 12.22 -1.96 8.34
C GLU A 64 13.71 -2.28 8.09
N ILE A 65 14.58 -1.44 8.66
CA ILE A 65 16.00 -1.70 8.81
C ILE A 65 16.31 -1.62 10.29
N GLN A 66 16.93 -2.67 10.85
CA GLN A 66 17.35 -2.75 12.25
C GLN A 66 18.86 -2.68 12.37
N PRO A 67 19.42 -2.28 13.55
CA PRO A 67 20.86 -2.18 13.74
C PRO A 67 21.62 -3.49 13.53
N GLU A 68 20.99 -4.62 13.91
CA GLU A 68 21.59 -5.95 13.81
C GLU A 68 21.61 -6.48 12.38
N ASN A 69 20.69 -5.97 11.54
CA ASN A 69 20.50 -6.38 10.16
C ASN A 69 20.57 -5.15 9.27
N ASN A 70 21.66 -5.00 8.51
CA ASN A 70 21.78 -3.90 7.55
C ASN A 70 20.88 -4.05 6.32
N GLU A 71 20.13 -5.14 6.22
CA GLU A 71 19.23 -5.43 5.11
C GLU A 71 17.79 -5.04 5.48
N THR A 72 17.06 -4.59 4.47
CA THR A 72 15.63 -4.27 4.63
C THR A 72 14.82 -5.55 4.78
N GLN A 73 13.98 -5.60 5.80
CA GLN A 73 13.07 -6.72 6.05
C GLN A 73 11.62 -6.30 5.82
N ASN A 74 10.86 -7.18 5.20
CA ASN A 74 9.42 -7.01 5.00
C ASN A 74 8.70 -7.99 5.93
N LEU A 75 8.38 -7.53 7.12
CA LEU A 75 7.89 -8.43 8.16
C LEU A 75 6.37 -8.56 8.19
N ASN A 76 5.60 -7.65 7.57
CA ASN A 76 4.15 -7.53 7.78
C ASN A 76 3.78 -7.69 9.28
N THR A 77 4.70 -7.22 10.15
CA THR A 77 4.55 -7.36 11.59
C THR A 77 3.53 -6.36 12.08
N ARG A 78 2.55 -6.83 12.82
CA ARG A 78 1.54 -5.99 13.46
C ARG A 78 1.86 -5.80 14.93
N ARG A 79 1.67 -4.59 15.44
CA ARG A 79 1.81 -4.26 16.86
C ARG A 79 0.73 -3.27 17.27
N PRO A 80 0.23 -3.32 18.51
CA PRO A 80 -0.72 -2.32 19.00
C PRO A 80 -0.19 -0.91 18.78
N LYS A 81 -1.04 0.00 18.31
CA LYS A 81 -0.65 1.40 18.18
C LYS A 81 -0.65 2.13 19.52
N GLU A 82 -1.47 1.66 20.45
CA GLU A 82 -1.46 2.16 21.84
C GLU A 82 -0.09 1.96 22.47
N GLY A 83 0.35 2.94 23.21
CA GLY A 83 1.65 2.87 23.85
C GLY A 83 2.85 3.12 22.94
N SER A 84 2.64 3.59 21.73
CA SER A 84 3.72 3.90 20.79
C SER A 84 3.95 5.41 20.67
N VAL A 85 5.22 5.84 20.76
CA VAL A 85 5.62 7.21 20.37
C VAL A 85 5.15 7.54 18.96
N CYS A 86 5.19 6.53 18.09
CA CYS A 86 4.79 6.68 16.69
C CYS A 86 3.33 7.12 16.51
N ALA A 87 2.44 6.76 17.43
CA ALA A 87 1.03 7.15 17.35
C ALA A 87 0.82 8.67 17.52
N HIS A 88 1.71 9.37 18.19
CA HIS A 88 1.63 10.82 18.36
C HIS A 88 1.78 11.58 17.02
N VAL A 89 2.44 11.00 16.02
CA VAL A 89 2.61 11.60 14.70
C VAL A 89 1.31 11.62 13.89
N LEU A 90 0.33 10.79 14.25
CA LEU A 90 -0.99 10.79 13.61
C LEU A 90 -1.82 12.03 13.94
N LEU A 91 -1.48 12.74 15.02
CA LEU A 91 -2.20 13.93 15.50
C LEU A 91 -1.82 15.20 14.74
N ASP A 92 -0.66 15.22 14.09
CA ASP A 92 -0.13 16.40 13.42
C ASP A 92 0.42 16.00 12.03
N THR A 93 0.38 16.93 11.10
CA THR A 93 1.01 16.80 9.79
C THR A 93 2.50 17.12 9.81
N LYS A 94 3.05 17.43 10.99
CA LYS A 94 4.47 17.83 11.18
C LYS A 94 5.32 16.65 11.65
N PRO A 95 6.61 16.65 11.30
CA PRO A 95 7.55 15.68 11.85
C PRO A 95 7.69 15.80 13.37
N LEU A 96 7.78 14.68 14.06
CA LEU A 96 8.21 14.62 15.45
C LEU A 96 9.72 14.44 15.49
N ILE A 97 10.44 15.46 15.96
CA ILE A 97 11.91 15.46 16.00
C ILE A 97 12.40 15.54 17.45
N ALA A 98 13.04 14.47 17.92
CA ALA A 98 13.64 14.35 19.24
C ALA A 98 15.11 13.92 19.10
N PHE A 99 16.01 14.87 18.88
CA PHE A 99 17.44 14.58 18.79
C PHE A 99 17.98 13.98 20.10
N ASP A 100 17.43 14.38 21.22
CA ASP A 100 17.64 13.75 22.52
C ASP A 100 16.28 13.32 23.08
N VAL A 101 16.00 12.00 23.00
CA VAL A 101 14.70 11.46 23.45
C VAL A 101 14.41 11.72 24.92
N THR A 102 15.42 11.97 25.74
CA THR A 102 15.25 12.23 27.19
C THR A 102 14.76 13.63 27.49
N LYS A 103 14.93 14.57 26.56
CA LYS A 103 14.57 15.98 26.69
C LYS A 103 13.25 16.33 26.02
N HIS A 104 12.79 15.52 25.06
CA HIS A 104 11.58 15.83 24.31
C HIS A 104 10.33 15.38 25.09
N GLU A 105 9.30 16.21 25.14
CA GLU A 105 8.12 16.03 25.97
C GLU A 105 7.42 14.69 25.74
N ILE A 106 7.23 14.28 24.49
CA ILE A 106 6.57 13.03 24.13
C ILE A 106 7.50 11.83 24.38
N THR A 107 8.75 11.91 23.94
CA THR A 107 9.65 10.74 23.93
C THR A 107 10.28 10.44 25.29
N LYS A 108 10.42 11.42 26.19
CA LYS A 108 11.03 11.24 27.52
C LYS A 108 10.35 10.16 28.37
N THR A 109 9.05 9.96 28.18
CA THR A 109 8.28 8.93 28.88
C THR A 109 8.47 7.53 28.31
N HIS A 110 8.98 7.42 27.08
CA HIS A 110 9.18 6.18 26.31
C HIS A 110 10.65 5.77 26.19
N SER A 111 11.59 6.65 26.55
CA SER A 111 13.01 6.53 26.24
C SER A 111 13.72 5.37 26.93
N ASN A 112 13.19 4.87 28.06
CA ASN A 112 13.93 3.95 28.92
C ASN A 112 13.84 2.48 28.50
N GLU A 113 12.87 2.09 27.67
CA GLU A 113 12.60 0.67 27.43
C GLU A 113 13.46 0.05 26.31
N LYS A 114 13.99 0.85 25.40
CA LYS A 114 14.67 0.32 24.19
C LYS A 114 16.05 0.91 23.92
N GLY A 115 16.60 1.72 24.80
CA GLY A 115 17.92 2.31 24.61
C GLY A 115 18.02 3.34 23.48
N VAL A 116 16.89 3.81 22.93
CA VAL A 116 16.86 4.83 21.88
C VAL A 116 17.47 6.13 22.40
N LYS A 117 18.36 6.74 21.61
CA LYS A 117 19.04 8.02 21.91
C LYS A 117 18.44 9.19 21.16
N SER A 118 18.18 9.00 19.86
CA SER A 118 17.53 10.01 19.01
C SER A 118 16.37 9.35 18.25
N TYR A 119 15.32 10.13 18.02
CA TYR A 119 14.12 9.69 17.29
C TYR A 119 13.65 10.81 16.37
N ILE A 120 13.34 10.44 15.12
CA ILE A 120 12.66 11.33 14.18
C ILE A 120 11.57 10.53 13.49
N GLY A 121 10.36 11.10 13.43
CA GLY A 121 9.22 10.50 12.76
C GLY A 121 8.58 11.49 11.79
N PHE A 122 8.39 11.09 10.55
CA PHE A 122 7.71 11.85 9.51
C PHE A 122 6.37 11.22 9.18
N PRO A 123 5.25 11.95 9.25
CA PRO A 123 3.95 11.42 8.86
C PRO A 123 3.89 11.15 7.36
N ILE A 124 3.19 10.09 6.99
CA ILE A 124 2.82 9.77 5.61
C ILE A 124 1.43 10.35 5.41
N ILE A 125 1.32 11.46 4.70
CA ILE A 125 0.06 12.19 4.50
C ILE A 125 -0.43 11.95 3.08
N ASP A 126 -1.66 11.43 2.95
CA ASP A 126 -2.30 11.21 1.66
C ASP A 126 -2.82 12.53 1.03
N LYS A 127 -3.29 12.45 -0.21
CA LYS A 127 -3.85 13.59 -0.96
C LYS A 127 -5.09 14.23 -0.30
N ASN A 128 -5.76 13.52 0.62
CA ASN A 128 -6.92 13.99 1.37
C ASN A 128 -6.54 14.54 2.76
N ASN A 129 -5.25 14.68 3.02
CA ASN A 129 -4.68 15.16 4.28
C ASN A 129 -4.92 14.21 5.48
N TYR A 130 -5.02 12.89 5.23
CA TYR A 130 -5.03 11.89 6.29
C TYR A 130 -3.63 11.38 6.58
N ALA A 131 -3.26 11.29 7.85
CA ALA A 131 -2.02 10.65 8.28
C ALA A 131 -2.20 9.12 8.23
N LEU A 132 -1.76 8.50 7.15
CA LEU A 132 -1.89 7.04 6.95
C LEU A 132 -0.96 6.24 7.87
N GLY A 133 0.16 6.83 8.24
CA GLY A 133 1.23 6.21 9.01
C GLY A 133 2.43 7.12 9.11
N MET A 134 3.61 6.52 9.23
CA MET A 134 4.84 7.28 9.35
C MET A 134 6.08 6.51 8.92
N VAL A 135 7.13 7.25 8.62
CA VAL A 135 8.50 6.71 8.59
C VAL A 135 9.25 7.26 9.80
N CYS A 136 9.74 6.38 10.66
CA CYS A 136 10.55 6.78 11.80
C CYS A 136 11.97 6.23 11.72
N MET A 137 12.88 7.01 12.30
CA MET A 137 14.31 6.71 12.34
C MET A 137 14.82 6.86 13.77
N MET A 138 15.72 5.96 14.16
CA MET A 138 16.24 5.90 15.53
C MET A 138 17.73 5.67 15.56
N THR A 139 18.39 6.20 16.58
CA THR A 139 19.75 5.81 16.98
C THR A 139 19.75 5.20 18.37
N PHE A 140 20.65 4.26 18.60
CA PHE A 140 20.82 3.57 19.88
C PHE A 140 22.21 3.81 20.49
N SER A 141 23.21 4.00 19.64
CA SER A 141 24.60 4.15 20.08
C SER A 141 24.88 5.54 20.67
N LYS A 142 24.35 6.60 20.04
CA LYS A 142 24.62 7.99 20.44
C LYS A 142 23.48 8.94 20.05
N ILE A 143 23.42 10.08 20.71
CA ILE A 143 22.60 11.21 20.29
C ILE A 143 23.13 11.72 18.94
N LYS A 144 22.21 11.97 18.01
CA LYS A 144 22.55 12.45 16.66
C LYS A 144 21.59 13.52 16.22
N GLU A 145 22.11 14.70 15.94
CA GLU A 145 21.40 15.80 15.34
C GLU A 145 21.52 15.74 13.81
N LEU A 146 20.53 16.27 13.12
CA LEU A 146 20.54 16.44 11.67
C LEU A 146 20.51 17.93 11.31
N SER A 147 21.18 18.28 10.22
CA SER A 147 21.03 19.60 9.61
C SER A 147 19.62 19.73 9.01
N GLN A 148 19.15 21.00 8.89
CA GLN A 148 17.85 21.29 8.30
C GLN A 148 17.75 20.73 6.87
N ASP A 149 18.82 20.84 6.06
CA ASP A 149 18.84 20.30 4.69
C ASP A 149 18.55 18.79 4.63
N LYS A 150 19.07 18.03 5.60
CA LYS A 150 18.80 16.58 5.69
C LYS A 150 17.37 16.30 6.10
N ILE A 151 16.83 17.08 7.04
CA ILE A 151 15.43 17.00 7.45
C ILE A 151 14.52 17.27 6.25
N ASP A 152 14.76 18.36 5.52
CA ASP A 152 14.00 18.75 4.33
C ASP A 152 14.09 17.69 3.22
N LEU A 153 15.26 17.05 3.06
CA LEU A 153 15.44 15.99 2.07
C LEU A 153 14.64 14.73 2.43
N VAL A 154 14.65 14.32 3.71
CA VAL A 154 13.83 13.20 4.17
C VAL A 154 12.34 13.54 4.04
N GLU A 155 11.91 14.73 4.40
CA GLU A 155 10.52 15.15 4.24
C GLU A 155 10.06 15.05 2.78
N LYS A 156 10.89 15.50 1.82
CA LYS A 156 10.62 15.34 0.38
C LYS A 156 10.54 13.87 -0.02
N LEU A 157 11.42 13.03 0.51
CA LEU A 157 11.40 11.58 0.27
C LEU A 157 10.07 10.96 0.74
N ILE A 158 9.63 11.30 1.96
CA ILE A 158 8.38 10.75 2.52
C ILE A 158 7.15 11.28 1.76
N LYS A 159 7.15 12.53 1.31
CA LYS A 159 6.10 13.05 0.41
C LYS A 159 6.03 12.27 -0.91
N LYS A 160 7.15 11.80 -1.45
CA LYS A 160 7.16 10.93 -2.63
C LYS A 160 6.60 9.54 -2.34
N ALA A 161 6.92 8.97 -1.17
CA ALA A 161 6.32 7.71 -0.73
C ALA A 161 4.80 7.82 -0.57
N ALA A 162 4.31 8.89 0.05
CA ALA A 162 2.87 9.17 0.18
C ALA A 162 2.20 9.27 -1.20
N HIS A 163 2.80 10.03 -2.13
CA HIS A 163 2.28 10.13 -3.49
C HIS A 163 2.26 8.77 -4.23
N GLN A 164 3.26 7.91 -4.02
CA GLN A 164 3.24 6.56 -4.58
C GLN A 164 2.06 5.74 -4.02
N ILE A 165 1.79 5.84 -2.72
CA ILE A 165 0.63 5.19 -2.09
C ILE A 165 -0.67 5.67 -2.71
N ASP A 166 -0.83 7.00 -2.90
CA ASP A 166 -2.01 7.58 -3.54
C ASP A 166 -2.22 7.03 -4.96
N VAL A 167 -1.17 7.01 -5.78
CA VAL A 167 -1.23 6.49 -7.16
C VAL A 167 -1.64 5.01 -7.17
N MET A 168 -1.05 4.19 -6.28
CA MET A 168 -1.40 2.77 -6.18
C MET A 168 -2.85 2.56 -5.75
N SER A 169 -3.33 3.34 -4.78
CA SER A 169 -4.72 3.31 -4.30
C SER A 169 -5.70 3.70 -5.41
N ASP A 170 -5.42 4.78 -6.14
CA ASP A 170 -6.24 5.25 -7.26
C ASP A 170 -6.28 4.22 -8.39
N GLN A 171 -5.15 3.62 -8.74
CA GLN A 171 -5.09 2.57 -9.76
C GLN A 171 -5.91 1.34 -9.36
N LYS A 172 -5.86 0.94 -8.09
CA LYS A 172 -6.66 -0.17 -7.56
C LYS A 172 -8.15 0.13 -7.66
N GLN A 173 -8.57 1.33 -7.26
CA GLN A 173 -9.97 1.74 -7.34
C GLN A 173 -10.46 1.75 -8.80
N LEU A 174 -9.71 2.39 -9.69
CA LEU A 174 -10.05 2.44 -11.12
C LEU A 174 -10.15 1.05 -11.75
N THR A 175 -9.28 0.12 -11.35
CA THR A 175 -9.32 -1.26 -11.85
C THR A 175 -10.57 -1.98 -11.35
N SER A 176 -10.93 -1.80 -10.08
CA SER A 176 -12.15 -2.38 -9.49
C SER A 176 -13.40 -1.86 -10.18
N ASP A 177 -13.50 -0.54 -10.38
CA ASP A 177 -14.65 0.09 -11.04
C ASP A 177 -14.80 -0.40 -12.49
N ARG A 178 -13.69 -0.55 -13.20
CA ARG A 178 -13.68 -1.11 -14.57
C ARG A 178 -14.14 -2.56 -14.63
N LEU A 179 -13.71 -3.39 -13.67
CA LEU A 179 -14.11 -4.78 -13.59
C LEU A 179 -15.60 -4.93 -13.26
N ILE A 180 -16.13 -4.12 -12.35
CA ILE A 180 -17.56 -4.11 -12.03
C ILE A 180 -18.37 -3.70 -13.25
N ASN A 181 -18.01 -2.60 -13.91
CA ASN A 181 -18.67 -2.15 -15.14
C ASN A 181 -18.60 -3.18 -16.26
N ALA A 182 -17.45 -3.83 -16.44
CA ALA A 182 -17.28 -4.89 -17.43
C ALA A 182 -18.16 -6.11 -17.14
N LEU A 183 -18.31 -6.50 -15.86
CA LEU A 183 -19.21 -7.58 -15.45
C LEU A 183 -20.67 -7.22 -15.74
N ASP A 184 -21.09 -6.00 -15.44
CA ASP A 184 -22.47 -5.54 -15.71
C ASP A 184 -22.76 -5.58 -17.20
N ILE A 185 -21.85 -5.09 -18.06
CA ILE A 185 -21.99 -5.15 -19.52
C ILE A 185 -22.03 -6.61 -20.00
N PHE A 186 -21.13 -7.46 -19.48
CA PHE A 186 -21.13 -8.88 -19.84
C PHE A 186 -22.46 -9.56 -19.51
N ASN A 187 -22.99 -9.34 -18.31
CA ASN A 187 -24.27 -9.90 -17.87
C ASN A 187 -25.43 -9.43 -18.76
N GLN A 188 -25.46 -8.15 -19.10
CA GLN A 188 -26.50 -7.56 -19.96
C GLN A 188 -26.44 -8.10 -21.41
N GLU A 189 -25.24 -8.20 -22.00
CA GLU A 189 -25.07 -8.60 -23.39
C GLU A 189 -25.17 -10.12 -23.59
N THR A 190 -24.92 -10.92 -22.54
CA THR A 190 -24.93 -12.39 -22.64
C THR A 190 -26.10 -13.05 -21.94
N ASN A 191 -26.78 -12.39 -21.01
CA ASN A 191 -27.71 -12.95 -20.03
C ASN A 191 -27.06 -14.06 -19.14
N ILE A 192 -25.73 -14.06 -19.02
CA ILE A 192 -25.00 -14.97 -18.14
C ILE A 192 -24.63 -14.21 -16.87
N ASN A 193 -25.21 -14.61 -15.75
CA ASN A 193 -24.89 -14.04 -14.44
C ASN A 193 -24.03 -15.02 -13.63
N ASP A 194 -22.83 -15.30 -14.15
CA ASP A 194 -21.86 -16.21 -13.53
C ASP A 194 -20.47 -15.59 -13.56
N MET A 195 -19.95 -15.28 -12.38
CA MET A 195 -18.63 -14.68 -12.20
C MET A 195 -17.49 -15.57 -12.72
N ILE A 196 -17.64 -16.89 -12.67
CA ILE A 196 -16.60 -17.81 -13.14
C ILE A 196 -16.58 -17.85 -14.66
N VAL A 197 -17.74 -17.83 -15.30
CA VAL A 197 -17.83 -17.71 -16.77
C VAL A 197 -17.27 -16.37 -17.22
N PHE A 198 -17.64 -15.26 -16.57
CA PHE A 198 -17.07 -13.94 -16.84
C PHE A 198 -15.54 -13.94 -16.72
N LYS A 199 -14.99 -14.48 -15.62
CA LYS A 199 -13.53 -14.61 -15.44
C LYS A 199 -12.87 -15.36 -16.58
N ASN A 200 -13.44 -16.49 -17.02
CA ASN A 200 -12.88 -17.27 -18.11
C ASN A 200 -13.02 -16.55 -19.46
N PHE A 201 -14.09 -15.77 -19.68
CA PHE A 201 -14.20 -14.91 -20.85
C PHE A 201 -13.09 -13.85 -20.87
N ILE A 202 -12.80 -13.22 -19.72
CA ILE A 202 -11.66 -12.29 -19.59
C ILE A 202 -10.32 -13.00 -19.88
N HIS A 203 -10.14 -14.26 -19.46
CA HIS A 203 -8.94 -15.02 -19.81
C HIS A 203 -8.79 -15.16 -21.33
N VAL A 204 -9.86 -15.48 -22.07
CA VAL A 204 -9.81 -15.56 -23.54
C VAL A 204 -9.50 -14.18 -24.15
N CYS A 205 -10.11 -13.09 -23.65
CA CYS A 205 -9.80 -11.73 -24.07
C CYS A 205 -8.30 -11.41 -23.95
N ASN A 206 -7.64 -11.99 -22.94
CA ASN A 206 -6.21 -11.81 -22.64
C ASN A 206 -5.31 -12.87 -23.26
N LYS A 207 -5.86 -13.73 -24.14
CA LYS A 207 -5.13 -14.84 -24.77
C LYS A 207 -4.53 -15.83 -23.77
N MET A 208 -5.18 -15.98 -22.61
CA MET A 208 -4.84 -16.95 -21.59
C MET A 208 -5.63 -18.24 -21.83
N ASP A 209 -5.06 -19.36 -21.37
CA ASP A 209 -5.72 -20.66 -21.49
C ASP A 209 -6.92 -20.76 -20.52
N VAL A 210 -7.93 -21.50 -20.96
CA VAL A 210 -9.18 -21.75 -20.24
C VAL A 210 -9.39 -23.28 -20.17
N SER A 211 -10.00 -23.76 -19.09
CA SER A 211 -10.29 -25.20 -18.99
C SER A 211 -11.38 -25.63 -19.98
N LYS A 212 -11.36 -26.90 -20.40
CA LYS A 212 -12.28 -27.45 -21.40
C LYS A 212 -13.75 -27.28 -21.04
N ASP A 213 -14.10 -27.32 -19.79
CA ASP A 213 -15.48 -27.15 -19.34
C ASP A 213 -16.00 -25.73 -19.66
N PHE A 214 -15.14 -24.71 -19.42
CA PHE A 214 -15.50 -23.32 -19.73
C PHE A 214 -15.36 -23.00 -21.21
N GLU A 215 -14.42 -23.63 -21.94
CA GLU A 215 -14.39 -23.55 -23.41
C GLU A 215 -15.75 -23.92 -23.99
N LYS A 216 -16.33 -25.03 -23.56
CA LYS A 216 -17.64 -25.49 -24.03
C LYS A 216 -18.73 -24.47 -23.75
N ILE A 217 -18.80 -23.93 -22.53
CA ILE A 217 -19.79 -22.91 -22.16
C ILE A 217 -19.67 -21.66 -23.02
N LEU A 218 -18.43 -21.17 -23.26
CA LEU A 218 -18.18 -19.97 -24.05
C LEU A 218 -18.54 -20.19 -25.55
N ILE A 219 -18.32 -21.41 -26.08
CA ILE A 219 -18.69 -21.77 -27.45
C ILE A 219 -20.21 -21.89 -27.57
N GLU A 220 -20.89 -22.58 -26.68
CA GLU A 220 -22.35 -22.76 -26.67
C GLU A 220 -23.08 -21.41 -26.62
N ASN A 221 -22.51 -20.41 -25.94
CA ASN A 221 -23.04 -19.05 -25.87
C ASN A 221 -22.60 -18.14 -27.04
N ASN A 222 -21.91 -18.72 -28.03
CA ASN A 222 -21.40 -18.00 -29.23
C ASN A 222 -20.46 -16.83 -28.88
N LEU A 223 -19.72 -16.94 -27.78
CA LEU A 223 -18.70 -15.96 -27.36
C LEU A 223 -17.34 -16.28 -27.94
N CYS A 224 -17.04 -17.58 -28.08
CA CYS A 224 -15.77 -18.08 -28.57
C CYS A 224 -15.98 -19.14 -29.66
N THR A 225 -14.93 -19.38 -30.45
CA THR A 225 -14.83 -20.45 -31.44
C THR A 225 -13.43 -21.05 -31.39
N ILE A 226 -13.24 -22.24 -31.96
CA ILE A 226 -11.91 -22.87 -32.07
C ILE A 226 -11.36 -22.56 -33.47
N ASP A 227 -10.13 -22.06 -33.51
CA ASP A 227 -9.45 -21.78 -34.79
C ASP A 227 -8.87 -23.05 -35.45
N SER A 228 -8.27 -22.89 -36.64
CA SER A 228 -7.63 -23.98 -37.37
C SER A 228 -6.42 -24.63 -36.63
N LYS A 229 -5.91 -24.00 -35.58
CA LYS A 229 -4.79 -24.47 -34.75
C LYS A 229 -5.27 -25.02 -33.40
N SER A 230 -6.58 -25.29 -33.27
CA SER A 230 -7.21 -25.77 -32.02
C SER A 230 -7.08 -24.77 -30.85
N LYS A 231 -6.97 -23.47 -31.11
CA LYS A 231 -6.97 -22.42 -30.10
C LYS A 231 -8.34 -21.75 -30.01
N LEU A 232 -8.71 -21.40 -28.78
CA LEU A 232 -9.93 -20.66 -28.50
C LEU A 232 -9.75 -19.19 -28.91
N GLU A 233 -10.65 -18.68 -29.75
CA GLU A 233 -10.68 -17.29 -30.19
C GLU A 233 -12.07 -16.68 -29.99
N LEU A 234 -12.13 -15.37 -29.84
CA LEU A 234 -13.40 -14.65 -29.77
C LEU A 234 -14.14 -14.65 -31.11
N THR A 235 -15.44 -14.95 -31.08
CA THR A 235 -16.36 -14.73 -32.21
C THR A 235 -16.53 -13.24 -32.44
N TYR A 236 -17.29 -12.87 -33.51
CA TYR A 236 -17.71 -11.49 -33.72
C TYR A 236 -18.50 -10.94 -32.51
N LYS A 237 -19.44 -11.75 -31.96
CA LYS A 237 -20.18 -11.39 -30.73
C LYS A 237 -19.23 -11.20 -29.53
N GLY A 238 -18.31 -12.12 -29.34
CA GLY A 238 -17.33 -12.02 -28.23
C GLY A 238 -16.46 -10.76 -28.35
N LYS A 239 -15.98 -10.42 -29.54
CA LYS A 239 -15.21 -9.20 -29.80
C LYS A 239 -16.02 -7.93 -29.54
N LYS A 240 -17.28 -7.88 -29.95
CA LYS A 240 -18.18 -6.76 -29.70
C LYS A 240 -18.38 -6.54 -28.19
N ILE A 241 -18.56 -7.61 -27.42
CA ILE A 241 -18.70 -7.55 -25.97
C ILE A 241 -17.38 -7.08 -25.32
N GLN A 242 -16.23 -7.63 -25.76
CA GLN A 242 -14.91 -7.17 -25.31
C GLN A 242 -14.73 -5.65 -25.50
N ASP A 243 -15.12 -5.14 -26.69
CA ASP A 243 -15.04 -3.71 -27.03
C ASP A 243 -15.97 -2.88 -26.13
N SER A 244 -17.21 -3.33 -25.94
CA SER A 244 -18.19 -2.65 -25.06
C SER A 244 -17.74 -2.58 -23.62
N MET A 245 -17.06 -3.61 -23.11
CA MET A 245 -16.47 -3.63 -21.76
C MET A 245 -15.23 -2.73 -21.62
N GLY A 246 -14.71 -2.17 -22.72
CA GLY A 246 -13.51 -1.34 -22.70
C GLY A 246 -12.22 -2.09 -22.37
N LEU A 247 -12.22 -3.42 -22.51
CA LEU A 247 -11.08 -4.29 -22.22
C LEU A 247 -10.21 -4.49 -23.46
N HIS A 248 -9.65 -3.42 -23.97
CA HIS A 248 -8.72 -3.52 -25.11
C HIS A 248 -7.37 -4.08 -24.66
N THR A 249 -6.80 -4.97 -25.45
CA THR A 249 -5.53 -5.68 -25.22
C THR A 249 -4.33 -4.78 -24.85
N LYS A 250 -4.38 -3.50 -25.18
CA LYS A 250 -3.31 -2.53 -24.82
C LYS A 250 -3.32 -2.06 -23.38
N ILE A 251 -4.45 -2.23 -22.65
CA ILE A 251 -4.58 -1.78 -21.25
C ILE A 251 -4.10 -2.86 -20.28
N MET A 252 -4.12 -4.11 -20.69
CA MET A 252 -3.88 -5.28 -19.83
C MET A 252 -2.42 -5.77 -19.85
N ASN A 253 -1.58 -5.27 -20.75
CA ASN A 253 -0.15 -5.60 -20.79
C ASN A 253 0.69 -4.81 -19.77
N ASN A 254 0.07 -3.97 -18.94
CA ASN A 254 0.71 -3.14 -17.92
C ASN A 254 0.21 -3.41 -16.50
N ILE A 255 -0.41 -4.57 -16.24
CA ILE A 255 -0.82 -5.01 -14.89
C ILE A 255 -0.02 -6.23 -14.48
#